data_7fefe0caa014508ff0b1c97f9b22947e
#
_entry.id   7fefe0caa014508ff0b1c97f9b22947e
#
_cell.length_a   1.000
_cell.length_b   1.000
_cell.length_c   1.000
_cell.angle_alpha   90.00
_cell.angle_beta   90.00
_cell.angle_gamma   90.00
#
_symmetry.space_group_name_H-M   'P 1'
#
loop_
_entity.id
_entity.type
_entity.pdbx_description
1 polymer ?
#
loop_
_entity_poly.entity_id
_entity_poly.type
_entity_poly.pdbx_seq_one_letter_code
_entity_poly.pdbx_strand_id
1 'polypeptide(L)'
;MTLFTTLMSITSRTKLFQWAALLLWLMTFGGCVERQVISPTPQMETTADYLVRVLLLDNISQCRISAFSSVTILDPVTQAIQARFNTVEMPLDIQVSAGRITIAGRPSTSSEVVISPDEPQICSLNGDSYRGKLKLIMNSDANSFAAINLVALEPYLAGVVGVEMPSYWEPAALRAQAIAARTYCLYIKRHFGGNRNWDVKRTQANQAYNGIRGEAAQVWAAVNDTKGQALVCRQSTGYEDIFPAYYSAICGGHTESSKSVFGDYFEPLVGVPCPYCIDIAKPMQFYWNMVQ
;
A
#
# COMPACT_ATOMS: atom_id res chain seq x y z
N MET A 1 -23.86 -76.63 -40.04
CA MET A 1 -24.60 -75.77 -39.09
C MET A 1 -23.81 -75.65 -37.79
N THR A 2 -22.51 -75.30 -37.82
CA THR A 2 -21.63 -75.23 -36.66
C THR A 2 -20.51 -74.17 -36.79
N LEU A 3 -20.71 -73.13 -37.60
CA LEU A 3 -19.68 -72.09 -37.82
C LEU A 3 -20.17 -70.67 -37.47
N PHE A 4 -21.42 -70.48 -37.03
CA PHE A 4 -21.98 -69.16 -36.75
C PHE A 4 -22.05 -68.77 -35.26
N THR A 5 -21.77 -69.73 -34.35
CA THR A 5 -21.88 -69.49 -32.91
C THR A 5 -20.58 -69.03 -32.23
N THR A 6 -19.43 -69.11 -32.93
CA THR A 6 -18.14 -68.78 -32.33
C THR A 6 -17.70 -67.32 -32.58
N LEU A 7 -18.32 -66.62 -33.53
CA LEU A 7 -17.96 -65.23 -33.86
C LEU A 7 -18.67 -64.14 -33.03
N MET A 8 -19.77 -64.50 -32.33
CA MET A 8 -20.50 -63.52 -31.50
C MET A 8 -19.95 -63.37 -30.08
N SER A 9 -19.06 -64.22 -29.64
CA SER A 9 -18.52 -64.20 -28.25
C SER A 9 -17.24 -63.34 -28.12
N ILE A 10 -16.57 -63.06 -29.24
CA ILE A 10 -15.30 -62.29 -29.22
C ILE A 10 -15.52 -60.79 -29.28
N THR A 11 -16.58 -60.35 -29.93
CA THR A 11 -16.88 -58.88 -30.06
C THR A 11 -17.47 -58.27 -28.78
N SER A 12 -18.03 -59.06 -27.87
CA SER A 12 -18.60 -58.55 -26.62
C SER A 12 -17.53 -58.30 -25.57
N ARG A 13 -16.44 -59.05 -25.53
CA ARG A 13 -15.37 -58.88 -24.51
C ARG A 13 -14.46 -57.69 -24.84
N THR A 14 -14.25 -57.38 -26.10
CA THR A 14 -13.41 -56.22 -26.47
C THR A 14 -14.11 -54.87 -26.22
N LYS A 15 -15.44 -54.80 -26.35
CA LYS A 15 -16.18 -53.57 -26.00
C LYS A 15 -16.25 -53.35 -24.49
N LEU A 16 -16.34 -54.38 -23.63
CA LEU A 16 -16.28 -54.20 -22.19
C LEU A 16 -14.90 -53.69 -21.73
N PHE A 17 -13.81 -54.13 -22.33
CA PHE A 17 -12.46 -53.65 -22.00
C PHE A 17 -12.24 -52.24 -22.47
N GLN A 18 -12.81 -51.80 -23.59
CA GLN A 18 -12.72 -50.42 -24.07
C GLN A 18 -13.51 -49.45 -23.13
N TRP A 19 -14.66 -49.84 -22.63
CA TRP A 19 -15.43 -49.04 -21.69
C TRP A 19 -14.77 -48.99 -20.31
N ALA A 20 -14.16 -50.07 -19.85
CA ALA A 20 -13.42 -50.12 -18.60
C ALA A 20 -12.15 -49.23 -18.66
N ALA A 21 -11.44 -49.24 -19.79
CA ALA A 21 -10.27 -48.35 -20.01
C ALA A 21 -10.67 -46.88 -20.10
N LEU A 22 -11.82 -46.54 -20.70
CA LEU A 22 -12.34 -45.17 -20.79
C LEU A 22 -12.79 -44.66 -19.42
N LEU A 23 -13.42 -45.50 -18.59
CA LEU A 23 -13.80 -45.14 -17.24
C LEU A 23 -12.59 -44.99 -16.31
N LEU A 24 -11.54 -45.80 -16.49
CA LEU A 24 -10.30 -45.68 -15.73
C LEU A 24 -9.55 -44.38 -16.15
N TRP A 25 -9.61 -44.00 -17.41
CA TRP A 25 -8.99 -42.76 -17.92
C TRP A 25 -9.73 -41.47 -17.44
N LEU A 26 -11.05 -41.54 -17.29
CA LEU A 26 -11.86 -40.47 -16.71
C LEU A 26 -11.68 -40.30 -15.19
N MET A 27 -11.26 -41.37 -14.48
CA MET A 27 -10.97 -41.28 -13.05
C MET A 27 -9.55 -40.70 -12.75
N THR A 28 -8.63 -40.73 -13.71
CA THR A 28 -7.28 -40.20 -13.51
C THR A 28 -7.18 -38.70 -13.81
N PHE A 29 -8.22 -38.06 -14.41
CA PHE A 29 -8.30 -36.62 -14.61
C PHE A 29 -9.26 -35.91 -13.63
N GLY A 30 -9.77 -36.61 -12.62
CA GLY A 30 -10.34 -36.00 -11.45
C GLY A 30 -9.22 -35.32 -10.64
N GLY A 31 -8.60 -34.27 -11.19
CA GLY A 31 -7.74 -33.41 -10.43
C GLY A 31 -8.56 -32.90 -9.25
N CYS A 32 -8.18 -33.29 -8.04
CA CYS A 32 -8.61 -32.61 -6.83
C CYS A 32 -8.37 -31.13 -7.05
N VAL A 33 -9.42 -30.40 -7.41
CA VAL A 33 -9.48 -28.97 -7.13
C VAL A 33 -9.51 -28.95 -5.60
N GLU A 34 -8.32 -28.87 -5.03
CA GLU A 34 -8.14 -28.61 -3.61
C GLU A 34 -8.82 -27.27 -3.38
N ARG A 35 -10.05 -27.32 -2.89
CA ARG A 35 -10.79 -26.17 -2.44
C ARG A 35 -9.95 -25.62 -1.31
N GLN A 36 -9.11 -24.61 -1.61
CA GLN A 36 -8.41 -23.88 -0.57
C GLN A 36 -9.51 -23.36 0.37
N VAL A 37 -9.62 -24.01 1.50
CA VAL A 37 -10.35 -23.48 2.64
C VAL A 37 -9.55 -22.24 3.02
N ILE A 38 -10.00 -21.09 2.55
CA ILE A 38 -9.51 -19.81 3.03
C ILE A 38 -9.86 -19.80 4.52
N SER A 39 -8.87 -20.10 5.34
CA SER A 39 -9.00 -19.88 6.78
C SER A 39 -9.48 -18.45 6.97
N PRO A 40 -10.45 -18.20 7.85
CA PRO A 40 -10.91 -16.83 8.08
C PRO A 40 -9.67 -16.02 8.44
N THR A 41 -9.32 -15.08 7.56
CA THR A 41 -8.31 -14.06 7.83
C THR A 41 -8.58 -13.52 9.22
N PRO A 42 -7.57 -13.40 10.10
CA PRO A 42 -7.77 -12.74 11.37
C PRO A 42 -8.52 -11.45 11.08
N GLN A 43 -9.74 -11.31 11.60
CA GLN A 43 -10.50 -10.08 11.45
C GLN A 43 -9.66 -9.01 12.12
N MET A 44 -8.96 -8.23 11.31
CA MET A 44 -8.42 -6.96 11.77
C MET A 44 -9.63 -6.19 12.30
N GLU A 45 -9.59 -5.89 13.59
CA GLU A 45 -10.66 -5.19 14.29
C GLU A 45 -11.22 -4.09 13.41
N THR A 46 -12.55 -4.04 13.32
CA THR A 46 -13.30 -3.09 12.52
C THR A 46 -12.88 -1.67 12.91
N THR A 47 -11.91 -1.21 12.25
CA THR A 47 -11.44 0.10 11.88
C THR A 47 -12.10 1.29 12.59
N ALA A 48 -11.64 1.67 13.72
CA ALA A 48 -11.23 3.06 13.87
C ALA A 48 -10.10 3.24 12.84
N ASP A 49 -10.29 4.07 11.83
CA ASP A 49 -9.43 4.24 10.65
C ASP A 49 -7.96 3.99 10.96
N TYR A 50 -7.40 2.91 10.39
CA TYR A 50 -6.00 2.57 10.61
C TYR A 50 -5.13 3.71 10.11
N LEU A 51 -4.64 4.53 11.05
CA LEU A 51 -3.89 5.74 10.72
C LEU A 51 -2.48 5.41 10.25
N VAL A 52 -2.09 6.03 9.16
CA VAL A 52 -0.72 6.04 8.64
C VAL A 52 -0.10 7.40 8.97
N ARG A 53 1.12 7.39 9.52
CA ARG A 53 1.91 8.57 9.80
C ARG A 53 2.91 8.77 8.67
N VAL A 54 2.67 9.75 7.80
CA VAL A 54 3.50 10.01 6.62
C VAL A 54 4.42 11.21 6.88
N LEU A 55 5.72 11.01 6.89
CA LEU A 55 6.69 12.11 6.96
C LEU A 55 6.65 12.91 5.64
N LEU A 56 6.10 14.12 5.70
CA LEU A 56 6.00 15.03 4.56
C LEU A 56 7.26 15.88 4.40
N LEU A 57 7.68 16.54 5.47
CA LEU A 57 8.85 17.41 5.53
C LEU A 57 9.62 17.15 6.82
N ASP A 58 10.93 17.29 6.77
CA ASP A 58 11.82 17.18 7.91
C ASP A 58 12.84 18.31 7.91
N ASN A 59 13.33 18.65 9.09
CA ASN A 59 14.35 19.69 9.30
C ASN A 59 13.97 21.05 8.68
N ILE A 60 12.70 21.43 8.79
CA ILE A 60 12.23 22.74 8.31
C ILE A 60 12.06 23.72 9.48
N SER A 61 12.37 25.00 9.25
CA SER A 61 12.18 26.07 10.24
C SER A 61 10.87 26.82 10.07
N GLN A 62 10.20 26.67 8.91
CA GLN A 62 8.93 27.32 8.61
C GLN A 62 8.13 26.54 7.58
N CYS A 63 6.80 26.71 7.62
CA CYS A 63 5.89 26.25 6.59
C CYS A 63 4.61 27.09 6.62
N ARG A 64 3.75 26.89 5.62
CA ARG A 64 2.45 27.55 5.51
C ARG A 64 1.35 26.51 5.42
N ILE A 65 0.30 26.68 6.22
CA ILE A 65 -0.85 25.77 6.27
C ILE A 65 -2.11 26.53 5.89
N SER A 66 -2.93 25.91 5.04
CA SER A 66 -4.27 26.37 4.68
C SER A 66 -5.28 25.24 4.85
N ALA A 67 -6.55 25.59 5.04
CA ALA A 67 -7.66 24.64 5.05
C ALA A 67 -8.91 25.28 4.47
N PHE A 68 -9.84 24.47 3.97
CA PHE A 68 -11.15 24.91 3.49
C PHE A 68 -12.19 25.03 4.61
N SER A 69 -11.83 24.57 5.81
CA SER A 69 -12.65 24.61 7.02
C SER A 69 -11.85 25.23 8.18
N SER A 70 -12.51 25.48 9.30
CA SER A 70 -11.79 25.88 10.52
C SER A 70 -10.84 24.78 10.97
N VAL A 71 -9.75 25.16 11.60
CA VAL A 71 -8.77 24.22 12.16
C VAL A 71 -8.63 24.42 13.67
N THR A 72 -8.49 23.30 14.35
CA THR A 72 -8.21 23.25 15.80
C THR A 72 -6.77 22.78 16.00
N ILE A 73 -6.02 23.52 16.81
CA ILE A 73 -4.67 23.15 17.23
C ILE A 73 -4.79 22.41 18.57
N LEU A 74 -4.29 21.18 18.61
CA LEU A 74 -4.39 20.29 19.77
C LEU A 74 -2.99 19.93 20.28
N ASP A 75 -2.88 19.78 21.57
CA ASP A 75 -1.78 19.03 22.18
C ASP A 75 -2.03 17.54 21.95
N PRO A 76 -1.10 16.77 21.34
CA PRO A 76 -1.34 15.38 21.02
C PRO A 76 -1.42 14.43 22.23
N VAL A 77 -0.86 14.83 23.37
CA VAL A 77 -0.83 14.02 24.60
C VAL A 77 -2.06 14.28 25.46
N THR A 78 -2.31 15.56 25.75
CA THR A 78 -3.41 15.96 26.64
C THR A 78 -4.73 16.15 25.92
N GLN A 79 -4.73 16.21 24.59
CA GLN A 79 -5.86 16.56 23.74
C GLN A 79 -6.42 17.98 24.00
N ALA A 80 -5.70 18.79 24.75
CA ALA A 80 -6.10 20.16 25.06
C ALA A 80 -6.08 21.03 23.80
N ILE A 81 -7.12 21.83 23.63
CA ILE A 81 -7.20 22.81 22.54
C ILE A 81 -6.30 23.99 22.92
N GLN A 82 -5.27 24.25 22.10
CA GLN A 82 -4.37 25.38 22.23
C GLN A 82 -4.87 26.62 21.50
N ALA A 83 -5.51 26.43 20.32
CA ALA A 83 -6.07 27.49 19.51
C ALA A 83 -7.10 26.96 18.54
N ARG A 84 -7.97 27.83 18.02
CA ARG A 84 -8.84 27.57 16.88
C ARG A 84 -8.72 28.74 15.90
N PHE A 85 -8.66 28.43 14.62
CA PHE A 85 -8.56 29.41 13.53
C PHE A 85 -9.69 29.17 12.53
N ASN A 86 -10.29 30.25 12.04
CA ASN A 86 -11.31 30.21 11.01
C ASN A 86 -10.68 30.31 9.60
N THR A 87 -11.47 30.05 8.58
CA THR A 87 -11.02 30.11 7.18
C THR A 87 -10.51 31.48 6.76
N VAL A 88 -11.05 32.57 7.34
CA VAL A 88 -10.60 33.96 7.06
C VAL A 88 -9.21 34.27 7.62
N GLU A 89 -8.71 33.48 8.56
CA GLU A 89 -7.37 33.63 9.15
C GLU A 89 -6.31 32.86 8.35
N MET A 90 -6.72 32.12 7.31
CA MET A 90 -5.81 31.34 6.46
C MET A 90 -5.14 32.22 5.38
N PRO A 91 -3.91 31.90 4.98
CA PRO A 91 -3.06 30.82 5.47
C PRO A 91 -2.42 31.12 6.82
N LEU A 92 -2.16 30.08 7.61
CA LEU A 92 -1.40 30.18 8.86
C LEU A 92 0.09 30.01 8.57
N ASP A 93 0.87 31.01 8.96
CA ASP A 93 2.33 30.91 8.94
C ASP A 93 2.79 30.17 10.21
N ILE A 94 3.58 29.13 9.99
CA ILE A 94 4.18 28.29 11.05
C ILE A 94 5.69 28.50 10.99
N GLN A 95 6.29 28.75 12.11
CA GLN A 95 7.75 28.94 12.21
C GLN A 95 8.29 28.52 13.58
N VAL A 96 9.59 28.27 13.64
CA VAL A 96 10.28 28.15 14.92
C VAL A 96 10.67 29.54 15.42
N SER A 97 10.33 29.84 16.67
CA SER A 97 10.73 31.07 17.35
C SER A 97 11.01 30.78 18.81
N ALA A 98 12.15 31.22 19.30
CA ALA A 98 12.62 31.00 20.68
C ALA A 98 12.53 29.53 21.12
N GLY A 99 12.90 28.57 20.22
CA GLY A 99 12.88 27.14 20.51
C GLY A 99 11.49 26.53 20.60
N ARG A 100 10.46 27.18 20.03
CA ARG A 100 9.07 26.68 20.01
C ARG A 100 8.44 26.81 18.64
N ILE A 101 7.51 25.93 18.34
CA ILE A 101 6.64 26.06 17.17
C ILE A 101 5.68 27.22 17.42
N THR A 102 5.64 28.18 16.51
CA THR A 102 4.77 29.36 16.57
C THR A 102 3.79 29.28 15.40
N ILE A 103 2.50 29.41 15.67
CA ILE A 103 1.41 29.30 14.70
C ILE A 103 0.70 30.66 14.63
N ALA A 104 0.73 31.33 13.50
CA ALA A 104 0.17 32.67 13.34
C ALA A 104 0.59 33.62 14.47
N GLY A 105 1.89 33.61 14.83
CA GLY A 105 2.45 34.43 15.90
C GLY A 105 2.19 33.93 17.33
N ARG A 106 1.42 32.85 17.53
CA ARG A 106 1.12 32.30 18.84
C ARG A 106 2.04 31.09 19.13
N PRO A 107 2.88 31.13 20.19
CA PRO A 107 3.75 30.03 20.54
C PRO A 107 2.93 28.83 21.05
N SER A 108 3.30 27.64 20.63
CA SER A 108 2.71 26.40 21.17
C SER A 108 3.11 26.17 22.63
N THR A 109 2.27 25.49 23.38
CA THR A 109 2.54 25.10 24.77
C THR A 109 3.37 23.82 24.88
N SER A 110 3.47 23.05 23.82
CA SER A 110 4.21 21.78 23.75
C SER A 110 5.14 21.72 22.54
N SER A 111 6.09 20.79 22.58
CA SER A 111 7.01 20.52 21.45
C SER A 111 6.34 19.82 20.28
N GLU A 112 5.13 19.33 20.46
CA GLU A 112 4.32 18.68 19.44
C GLU A 112 2.94 19.31 19.36
N VAL A 113 2.41 19.48 18.15
CA VAL A 113 1.05 19.98 17.94
C VAL A 113 0.37 19.19 16.84
N VAL A 114 -0.95 18.99 16.99
CA VAL A 114 -1.79 18.42 15.93
C VAL A 114 -2.71 19.51 15.39
N ILE A 115 -2.68 19.70 14.10
CA ILE A 115 -3.54 20.59 13.33
C ILE A 115 -4.66 19.74 12.76
N SER A 116 -5.86 19.91 13.30
CA SER A 116 -7.06 19.14 12.94
C SER A 116 -8.06 20.04 12.23
N PRO A 117 -8.18 19.94 10.90
CA PRO A 117 -9.25 20.62 10.18
C PRO A 117 -10.60 19.97 10.47
N ASP A 118 -11.67 20.80 10.50
CA ASP A 118 -13.03 20.28 10.50
C ASP A 118 -13.32 19.61 9.14
N GLU A 119 -14.50 18.96 8.99
CA GLU A 119 -14.86 18.33 7.71
C GLU A 119 -14.79 19.33 6.54
N PRO A 120 -14.26 18.92 5.39
CA PRO A 120 -13.98 17.53 4.95
C PRO A 120 -12.60 16.99 5.38
N GLN A 121 -11.98 17.48 6.44
CA GLN A 121 -10.67 17.07 6.96
C GLN A 121 -9.55 17.15 5.90
N ILE A 122 -9.47 18.28 5.23
CA ILE A 122 -8.45 18.56 4.21
C ILE A 122 -7.66 19.80 4.63
N CYS A 123 -6.33 19.69 4.62
CA CYS A 123 -5.45 20.82 4.79
C CYS A 123 -4.32 20.81 3.75
N SER A 124 -3.80 21.99 3.46
CA SER A 124 -2.63 22.17 2.58
C SER A 124 -1.41 22.49 3.41
N LEU A 125 -0.29 21.90 3.03
CA LEU A 125 1.04 22.23 3.53
C LEU A 125 1.88 22.74 2.36
N ASN A 126 2.28 24.01 2.40
CA ASN A 126 3.03 24.69 1.32
C ASN A 126 2.37 24.56 -0.07
N GLY A 127 1.03 24.50 -0.13
CA GLY A 127 0.25 24.39 -1.37
C GLY A 127 -0.11 22.96 -1.79
N ASP A 128 0.50 21.94 -1.22
CA ASP A 128 0.09 20.55 -1.43
C ASP A 128 -1.03 20.15 -0.45
N SER A 129 -2.12 19.59 -0.95
CA SER A 129 -3.31 19.25 -0.14
C SER A 129 -3.31 17.80 0.29
N TYR A 130 -3.68 17.55 1.55
CA TYR A 130 -3.68 16.26 2.21
C TYR A 130 -4.98 16.03 2.97
N ARG A 131 -5.48 14.79 2.97
CA ARG A 131 -6.58 14.37 3.85
C ARG A 131 -6.08 14.09 5.25
N GLY A 132 -6.96 14.21 6.23
CA GLY A 132 -6.67 13.94 7.63
C GLY A 132 -6.06 15.14 8.35
N LYS A 133 -5.13 14.89 9.27
CA LYS A 133 -4.54 15.88 10.17
C LYS A 133 -3.06 16.06 9.88
N LEU A 134 -2.49 17.17 10.30
CA LEU A 134 -1.04 17.36 10.32
C LEU A 134 -0.53 17.34 11.76
N LYS A 135 0.55 16.64 12.01
CA LYS A 135 1.30 16.67 13.26
C LYS A 135 2.64 17.36 13.01
N LEU A 136 2.96 18.36 13.79
CA LEU A 136 4.26 19.01 13.78
C LEU A 136 5.00 18.60 15.04
N ILE A 137 6.27 18.24 14.90
CA ILE A 137 7.13 17.79 15.99
C ILE A 137 8.43 18.57 15.95
N MET A 138 8.74 19.28 17.02
CA MET A 138 10.00 19.97 17.18
C MET A 138 11.16 18.97 17.19
N ASN A 139 12.18 19.23 16.42
CA ASN A 139 13.40 18.44 16.44
C ASN A 139 14.26 18.76 17.67
N SER A 140 15.19 17.87 18.01
CA SER A 140 16.05 18.01 19.20
C SER A 140 16.97 19.23 19.18
N ASP A 141 17.25 19.80 18.00
CA ASP A 141 18.02 21.02 17.82
C ASP A 141 17.27 22.29 18.25
N ALA A 142 15.96 22.19 18.49
CA ALA A 142 15.05 23.28 18.82
C ALA A 142 15.03 24.45 17.79
N ASN A 143 15.55 24.22 16.56
CA ASN A 143 15.61 25.19 15.47
C ASN A 143 14.81 24.75 14.24
N SER A 144 14.35 23.50 14.24
CA SER A 144 13.60 22.91 13.15
C SER A 144 12.51 21.98 13.65
N PHE A 145 11.59 21.59 12.78
CA PHE A 145 10.54 20.64 13.06
C PHE A 145 10.27 19.71 11.88
N ALA A 146 9.64 18.57 12.17
CA ALA A 146 9.09 17.66 11.18
C ALA A 146 7.59 17.89 11.02
N ALA A 147 7.09 17.78 9.78
CA ALA A 147 5.67 17.78 9.45
C ALA A 147 5.23 16.41 8.99
N ILE A 148 4.26 15.84 9.68
CA ILE A 148 3.76 14.47 9.50
C ILE A 148 2.27 14.53 9.19
N ASN A 149 1.83 13.87 8.12
CA ASN A 149 0.41 13.70 7.84
C ASN A 149 -0.12 12.48 8.59
N LEU A 150 -1.19 12.68 9.33
CA LEU A 150 -1.96 11.62 10.00
C LEU A 150 -3.19 11.35 9.15
N VAL A 151 -3.15 10.28 8.37
CA VAL A 151 -4.17 9.97 7.37
C VAL A 151 -4.65 8.53 7.51
N ALA A 152 -5.93 8.26 7.25
CA ALA A 152 -6.44 6.90 7.20
C ALA A 152 -5.81 6.12 6.04
N LEU A 153 -5.67 4.79 6.19
CA LEU A 153 -4.94 3.93 5.26
C LEU A 153 -5.49 4.02 3.83
N GLU A 154 -6.81 3.97 3.63
CA GLU A 154 -7.36 3.96 2.27
C GLU A 154 -7.18 5.32 1.56
N PRO A 155 -7.42 6.49 2.17
CA PRO A 155 -7.02 7.77 1.60
C PRO A 155 -5.51 7.91 1.33
N TYR A 156 -4.65 7.36 2.19
CA TYR A 156 -3.22 7.30 1.92
C TYR A 156 -2.93 6.52 0.63
N LEU A 157 -3.54 5.33 0.49
CA LEU A 157 -3.35 4.48 -0.70
C LEU A 157 -3.87 5.15 -1.98
N ALA A 158 -4.98 5.90 -1.91
CA ALA A 158 -5.45 6.67 -3.06
C ALA A 158 -4.41 7.71 -3.52
N GLY A 159 -3.74 8.36 -2.57
CA GLY A 159 -2.66 9.30 -2.85
C GLY A 159 -1.35 8.67 -3.31
N VAL A 160 -1.16 7.35 -3.09
CA VAL A 160 0.01 6.58 -3.53
C VAL A 160 -0.23 5.95 -4.90
N VAL A 161 -1.29 5.16 -5.05
CA VAL A 161 -1.55 4.35 -6.25
C VAL A 161 -1.62 5.23 -7.51
N GLY A 162 -2.25 6.40 -7.44
CA GLY A 162 -2.36 7.29 -8.58
C GLY A 162 -1.07 8.05 -8.93
N VAL A 163 -0.04 7.99 -8.07
CA VAL A 163 1.31 8.49 -8.36
C VAL A 163 2.18 7.38 -8.95
N GLU A 164 2.04 6.16 -8.42
CA GLU A 164 2.83 5.01 -8.85
C GLU A 164 2.36 4.42 -10.20
N MET A 165 1.06 4.62 -10.54
CA MET A 165 0.47 4.03 -11.73
C MET A 165 -0.51 5.00 -12.39
N PRO A 166 -0.46 5.16 -13.74
CA PRO A 166 -1.43 5.99 -14.47
C PRO A 166 -2.87 5.55 -14.22
N SER A 167 -3.74 6.49 -13.82
CA SER A 167 -5.12 6.21 -13.43
C SER A 167 -6.01 5.65 -14.56
N TYR A 168 -5.59 5.81 -15.82
CA TYR A 168 -6.28 5.27 -17.00
C TYR A 168 -5.90 3.82 -17.34
N TRP A 169 -5.01 3.19 -16.57
CA TRP A 169 -4.66 1.78 -16.76
C TRP A 169 -5.83 0.87 -16.36
N GLU A 170 -5.74 -0.40 -16.77
CA GLU A 170 -6.77 -1.39 -16.54
C GLU A 170 -7.15 -1.50 -15.05
N PRO A 171 -8.45 -1.54 -14.72
CA PRO A 171 -8.90 -1.60 -13.33
C PRO A 171 -8.30 -2.75 -12.51
N ALA A 172 -8.00 -3.88 -13.17
CA ALA A 172 -7.34 -5.02 -12.53
C ALA A 172 -5.91 -4.68 -12.09
N ALA A 173 -5.17 -3.90 -12.89
CA ALA A 173 -3.82 -3.44 -12.56
C ALA A 173 -3.83 -2.46 -11.38
N LEU A 174 -4.77 -1.51 -11.38
CA LEU A 174 -4.94 -0.57 -10.27
C LEU A 174 -5.30 -1.30 -8.96
N ARG A 175 -6.18 -2.32 -9.02
CA ARG A 175 -6.51 -3.15 -7.85
C ARG A 175 -5.31 -3.93 -7.34
N ALA A 176 -4.53 -4.55 -8.23
CA ALA A 176 -3.30 -5.26 -7.86
C ALA A 176 -2.30 -4.32 -7.17
N GLN A 177 -2.10 -3.11 -7.71
CA GLN A 177 -1.25 -2.09 -7.11
C GLN A 177 -1.76 -1.65 -5.74
N ALA A 178 -3.07 -1.47 -5.58
CA ALA A 178 -3.65 -1.09 -4.28
C ALA A 178 -3.41 -2.16 -3.21
N ILE A 179 -3.53 -3.45 -3.55
CA ILE A 179 -3.23 -4.56 -2.63
C ILE A 179 -1.74 -4.60 -2.29
N ALA A 180 -0.86 -4.48 -3.27
CA ALA A 180 0.58 -4.47 -3.07
C ALA A 180 1.02 -3.28 -2.20
N ALA A 181 0.57 -2.07 -2.53
CA ALA A 181 0.88 -0.85 -1.78
C ALA A 181 0.37 -0.90 -0.34
N ARG A 182 -0.83 -1.46 -0.12
CA ARG A 182 -1.39 -1.68 1.22
C ARG A 182 -0.53 -2.63 2.02
N THR A 183 -0.17 -3.77 1.44
CA THR A 183 0.67 -4.78 2.09
C THR A 183 2.02 -4.20 2.49
N TYR A 184 2.68 -3.48 1.58
CA TYR A 184 3.95 -2.81 1.86
C TYR A 184 3.83 -1.80 3.00
N CYS A 185 2.83 -0.91 2.95
CA CYS A 185 2.59 0.09 4.00
C CYS A 185 2.38 -0.56 5.38
N LEU A 186 1.55 -1.59 5.44
CA LEU A 186 1.26 -2.32 6.68
C LEU A 186 2.52 -3.01 7.22
N TYR A 187 3.32 -3.62 6.32
CA TYR A 187 4.60 -4.24 6.70
C TYR A 187 5.56 -3.21 7.29
N ILE A 188 5.79 -2.09 6.61
CA ILE A 188 6.71 -1.04 7.08
C ILE A 188 6.23 -0.46 8.43
N LYS A 189 4.94 -0.17 8.55
CA LYS A 189 4.38 0.34 9.82
C LYS A 189 4.58 -0.63 10.97
N ARG A 190 4.32 -1.93 10.75
CA ARG A 190 4.44 -2.96 11.79
C ARG A 190 5.89 -3.16 12.25
N HIS A 191 6.83 -3.18 11.31
CA HIS A 191 8.22 -3.52 11.60
C HIS A 191 9.08 -2.32 12.02
N PHE A 192 8.75 -1.13 11.53
CA PHE A 192 9.59 0.05 11.72
C PHE A 192 8.88 1.23 12.39
N GLY A 193 7.55 1.27 12.38
CA GLY A 193 6.77 2.41 12.88
C GLY A 193 6.88 2.63 14.39
N GLY A 194 7.13 1.58 15.17
CA GLY A 194 7.18 1.65 16.63
C GLY A 194 8.30 2.53 17.20
N ASN A 195 9.42 2.63 16.48
CA ASN A 195 10.63 3.34 16.94
C ASN A 195 10.78 4.75 16.32
N ARG A 196 9.75 5.25 15.63
CA ARG A 196 9.78 6.53 14.89
C ARG A 196 8.47 7.29 15.09
N ASN A 197 8.53 8.61 14.92
CA ASN A 197 7.34 9.47 14.92
C ASN A 197 6.51 9.35 13.63
N TRP A 198 6.97 8.60 12.65
CA TRP A 198 6.35 8.36 11.35
C TRP A 198 6.47 6.89 10.94
N ASP A 199 5.58 6.43 10.08
CA ASP A 199 5.60 5.06 9.55
C ASP A 199 6.34 5.00 8.21
N VAL A 200 5.99 5.90 7.28
CA VAL A 200 6.52 5.96 5.92
C VAL A 200 6.92 7.39 5.55
N LYS A 201 7.85 7.52 4.59
CA LYS A 201 8.21 8.79 3.96
C LYS A 201 7.39 8.98 2.69
N ARG A 202 7.06 10.23 2.34
CA ARG A 202 6.33 10.59 1.11
C ARG A 202 7.10 10.37 -0.20
N THR A 203 8.35 9.94 -0.13
CA THR A 203 9.25 9.79 -1.27
C THR A 203 9.36 8.33 -1.70
N GLN A 204 10.01 8.07 -2.84
CA GLN A 204 10.34 6.73 -3.34
C GLN A 204 11.18 5.88 -2.37
N ALA A 205 11.74 6.46 -1.31
CA ALA A 205 12.38 5.68 -0.23
C ALA A 205 11.40 4.71 0.47
N ASN A 206 10.09 5.00 0.40
CA ASN A 206 9.03 4.05 0.75
C ASN A 206 8.01 3.98 -0.38
N GLN A 207 7.10 4.96 -0.49
CA GLN A 207 6.07 5.04 -1.52
C GLN A 207 5.86 6.51 -1.90
N ALA A 208 5.85 6.82 -3.19
CA ALA A 208 5.57 8.17 -3.64
C ALA A 208 4.15 8.58 -3.24
N TYR A 209 4.03 9.61 -2.41
CA TYR A 209 2.75 10.09 -1.88
C TYR A 209 2.57 11.59 -2.15
N ASN A 210 1.56 11.94 -2.93
CA ASN A 210 1.26 13.32 -3.31
C ASN A 210 -0.06 13.84 -2.71
N GLY A 211 -0.59 13.17 -1.68
CA GLY A 211 -1.87 13.55 -1.09
C GLY A 211 -2.99 13.55 -2.13
N ILE A 212 -3.85 14.55 -2.09
CA ILE A 212 -5.03 14.65 -2.98
C ILE A 212 -4.63 14.75 -4.46
N ARG A 213 -3.45 15.30 -4.77
CA ARG A 213 -2.97 15.37 -6.17
C ARG A 213 -2.76 13.99 -6.80
N GLY A 214 -2.50 12.96 -6.00
CA GLY A 214 -2.41 11.57 -6.47
C GLY A 214 -3.75 10.89 -6.67
N GLU A 215 -4.85 11.47 -6.23
CA GLU A 215 -6.17 10.84 -6.28
C GLU A 215 -6.82 10.96 -7.66
N ALA A 216 -7.55 9.90 -8.06
CA ALA A 216 -8.42 9.88 -9.23
C ALA A 216 -9.61 8.95 -8.96
N ALA A 217 -10.72 9.12 -9.67
CA ALA A 217 -11.92 8.31 -9.46
C ALA A 217 -11.66 6.81 -9.66
N GLN A 218 -10.89 6.44 -10.69
CA GLN A 218 -10.53 5.05 -10.98
C GLN A 218 -9.62 4.46 -9.89
N VAL A 219 -8.71 5.25 -9.35
CA VAL A 219 -7.85 4.87 -8.23
C VAL A 219 -8.68 4.63 -6.97
N TRP A 220 -9.61 5.53 -6.65
CA TRP A 220 -10.52 5.35 -5.53
C TRP A 220 -11.41 4.10 -5.68
N ALA A 221 -11.90 3.82 -6.90
CA ALA A 221 -12.64 2.59 -7.17
C ALA A 221 -11.78 1.36 -6.85
N ALA A 222 -10.53 1.31 -7.35
CA ALA A 222 -9.62 0.19 -7.11
C ALA A 222 -9.26 0.01 -5.62
N VAL A 223 -9.02 1.10 -4.90
CA VAL A 223 -8.71 1.08 -3.47
C VAL A 223 -9.92 0.57 -2.67
N ASN A 224 -11.13 1.05 -2.97
CA ASN A 224 -12.35 0.64 -2.31
C ASN A 224 -12.72 -0.82 -2.61
N ASP A 225 -12.59 -1.26 -3.87
CA ASP A 225 -12.87 -2.65 -4.30
C ASP A 225 -11.96 -3.67 -3.58
N THR A 226 -10.76 -3.23 -3.18
CA THR A 226 -9.77 -4.07 -2.51
C THR A 226 -9.60 -3.76 -1.02
N LYS A 227 -10.51 -2.98 -0.43
CA LYS A 227 -10.43 -2.59 0.97
C LYS A 227 -10.28 -3.81 1.89
N GLY A 228 -9.31 -3.74 2.82
CA GLY A 228 -9.01 -4.81 3.76
C GLY A 228 -8.24 -6.00 3.19
N GLN A 229 -7.90 -6.01 1.88
CA GLN A 229 -7.12 -7.08 1.28
C GLN A 229 -5.62 -6.77 1.37
N ALA A 230 -4.84 -7.74 1.84
CA ALA A 230 -3.38 -7.70 1.89
C ALA A 230 -2.80 -9.05 1.47
N LEU A 231 -1.57 -9.04 0.97
CA LEU A 231 -0.83 -10.26 0.63
C LEU A 231 -0.21 -10.85 1.89
N VAL A 232 -0.30 -12.16 2.03
CA VAL A 232 0.34 -12.91 3.10
C VAL A 232 1.19 -14.04 2.52
N CYS A 233 2.25 -14.40 3.23
CA CYS A 233 3.08 -15.56 2.95
C CYS A 233 2.96 -16.54 4.11
N ARG A 234 2.78 -17.81 3.81
CA ARG A 234 2.79 -18.88 4.82
C ARG A 234 4.23 -19.22 5.15
N GLN A 235 4.61 -19.01 6.39
CA GLN A 235 5.91 -19.37 6.91
C GLN A 235 6.03 -20.92 7.06
N SER A 236 7.26 -21.44 7.12
CA SER A 236 7.51 -22.87 7.36
C SER A 236 6.89 -23.40 8.66
N THR A 237 6.60 -22.52 9.61
CA THR A 237 5.88 -22.81 10.86
C THR A 237 4.37 -23.00 10.67
N GLY A 238 3.83 -22.78 9.46
CA GLY A 238 2.41 -22.76 9.13
C GLY A 238 1.69 -21.44 9.46
N TYR A 239 2.38 -20.48 10.07
CA TYR A 239 1.84 -19.14 10.34
C TYR A 239 1.87 -18.29 9.08
N GLU A 240 0.80 -17.51 8.86
CA GLU A 240 0.70 -16.56 7.75
C GLU A 240 1.04 -15.16 8.25
N ASP A 241 1.92 -14.45 7.54
CA ASP A 241 2.30 -13.07 7.85
C ASP A 241 2.43 -12.23 6.59
N ILE A 242 2.26 -10.93 6.74
CA ILE A 242 2.51 -9.97 5.68
C ILE A 242 4.01 -9.87 5.40
N PHE A 243 4.35 -9.55 4.16
CA PHE A 243 5.74 -9.37 3.72
C PHE A 243 5.88 -8.03 2.97
N PRO A 244 7.10 -7.50 2.79
CA PRO A 244 7.29 -6.25 2.07
C PRO A 244 7.03 -6.46 0.58
N ALA A 245 5.79 -6.30 0.15
CA ALA A 245 5.36 -6.45 -1.24
C ALA A 245 6.00 -5.34 -2.10
N TYR A 246 7.30 -5.49 -2.40
CA TYR A 246 8.04 -4.56 -3.26
C TYR A 246 7.48 -4.58 -4.68
N TYR A 247 7.47 -3.42 -5.32
CA TYR A 247 7.04 -3.28 -6.70
C TYR A 247 7.94 -2.29 -7.45
N SER A 248 7.99 -2.43 -8.76
CA SER A 248 8.73 -1.56 -9.66
C SER A 248 7.99 -1.37 -10.97
N ALA A 249 8.28 -0.28 -11.68
CA ALA A 249 7.62 0.02 -12.94
C ALA A 249 8.01 -0.97 -14.05
N ILE A 250 9.28 -1.37 -14.13
CA ILE A 250 9.84 -2.19 -15.21
C ILE A 250 10.94 -3.08 -14.63
N CYS A 251 10.93 -4.37 -15.01
CA CYS A 251 11.84 -5.37 -14.48
C CYS A 251 13.03 -5.71 -15.43
N GLY A 252 13.10 -5.15 -16.64
CA GLY A 252 14.16 -5.49 -17.59
C GLY A 252 14.11 -6.91 -18.14
N GLY A 253 12.98 -7.62 -18.03
CA GLY A 253 12.81 -9.01 -18.52
C GLY A 253 12.95 -10.08 -17.44
N HIS A 254 13.37 -9.72 -16.23
CA HIS A 254 13.47 -10.60 -15.07
C HIS A 254 13.33 -9.77 -13.80
N THR A 255 12.49 -10.19 -12.85
CA THR A 255 12.45 -9.54 -11.54
C THR A 255 13.65 -10.01 -10.70
N GLU A 256 14.18 -9.14 -9.86
CA GLU A 256 15.28 -9.52 -8.96
C GLU A 256 14.74 -10.02 -7.61
N SER A 257 15.50 -10.86 -6.91
CA SER A 257 15.09 -11.35 -5.60
C SER A 257 15.27 -10.29 -4.52
N SER A 258 14.38 -10.29 -3.52
CA SER A 258 14.50 -9.40 -2.37
C SER A 258 15.84 -9.58 -1.64
N LYS A 259 16.38 -10.81 -1.61
CA LYS A 259 17.67 -11.11 -0.99
C LYS A 259 18.83 -10.40 -1.69
N SER A 260 18.84 -10.38 -3.03
CA SER A 260 19.89 -9.72 -3.80
C SER A 260 19.83 -8.20 -3.67
N VAL A 261 18.62 -7.63 -3.62
CA VAL A 261 18.43 -6.16 -3.64
C VAL A 261 18.49 -5.56 -2.23
N PHE A 262 17.83 -6.22 -1.25
CA PHE A 262 17.64 -5.65 0.09
C PHE A 262 18.32 -6.44 1.21
N GLY A 263 18.87 -7.62 0.91
CA GLY A 263 19.53 -8.50 1.88
C GLY A 263 18.61 -9.48 2.61
N ASP A 264 17.30 -9.25 2.61
CA ASP A 264 16.31 -10.07 3.30
C ASP A 264 15.61 -11.02 2.34
N TYR A 265 15.49 -12.30 2.73
CA TYR A 265 14.80 -13.31 1.93
C TYR A 265 13.33 -13.42 2.30
N PHE A 266 12.46 -13.30 1.29
CA PHE A 266 11.04 -13.59 1.38
C PHE A 266 10.65 -14.55 0.24
N GLU A 267 10.04 -15.68 0.58
CA GLU A 267 9.68 -16.72 -0.39
C GLU A 267 8.86 -16.18 -1.60
N PRO A 268 7.85 -15.30 -1.43
CA PRO A 268 7.12 -14.73 -2.57
C PRO A 268 7.93 -13.75 -3.41
N LEU A 269 9.10 -13.31 -2.97
CA LEU A 269 9.92 -12.29 -3.62
C LEU A 269 11.22 -12.87 -4.18
N VAL A 270 11.14 -14.03 -4.81
CA VAL A 270 12.22 -14.61 -5.60
C VAL A 270 12.22 -13.99 -7.00
N GLY A 271 13.41 -13.93 -7.63
CA GLY A 271 13.50 -13.47 -9.02
C GLY A 271 12.77 -14.42 -9.98
N VAL A 272 11.99 -13.86 -10.90
CA VAL A 272 11.25 -14.63 -11.91
C VAL A 272 11.39 -14.01 -13.30
N PRO A 273 11.43 -14.81 -14.39
CA PRO A 273 11.36 -14.29 -15.75
C PRO A 273 10.07 -13.51 -16.00
N CYS A 274 10.17 -12.38 -16.68
CA CYS A 274 9.04 -11.54 -17.03
C CYS A 274 9.14 -11.10 -18.51
N PRO A 275 8.38 -11.68 -19.42
CA PRO A 275 8.44 -11.35 -20.84
C PRO A 275 7.68 -10.08 -21.23
N TYR A 276 6.86 -9.52 -20.32
CA TYR A 276 5.87 -8.50 -20.67
C TYR A 276 6.45 -7.10 -20.88
N CYS A 277 7.59 -6.78 -20.30
CA CYS A 277 8.17 -5.44 -20.39
C CYS A 277 8.83 -5.15 -21.74
N ILE A 278 9.25 -6.17 -22.50
CA ILE A 278 10.06 -6.01 -23.70
C ILE A 278 9.32 -5.25 -24.80
N ASP A 279 8.01 -5.45 -24.92
CA ASP A 279 7.21 -4.89 -26.01
C ASP A 279 6.71 -3.46 -25.72
N ILE A 280 6.70 -3.03 -24.45
CA ILE A 280 6.11 -1.77 -24.05
C ILE A 280 7.11 -0.78 -23.45
N ALA A 281 8.24 -1.24 -22.94
CA ALA A 281 9.26 -0.40 -22.36
C ALA A 281 10.11 0.29 -23.44
N LYS A 282 10.43 1.56 -23.25
CA LYS A 282 11.44 2.23 -24.07
C LYS A 282 12.80 1.56 -23.84
N PRO A 283 13.70 1.51 -24.84
CA PRO A 283 15.00 0.86 -24.68
C PRO A 283 15.78 1.30 -23.44
N MET A 284 15.80 2.59 -23.13
CA MET A 284 16.46 3.11 -21.93
C MET A 284 15.80 2.70 -20.61
N GLN A 285 14.53 2.28 -20.62
CA GLN A 285 13.81 1.80 -19.45
C GLN A 285 13.96 0.29 -19.28
N PHE A 286 14.19 -0.43 -20.39
CA PHE A 286 14.35 -1.88 -20.39
C PHE A 286 15.80 -2.30 -20.15
N TYR A 287 16.75 -1.63 -20.82
CA TYR A 287 18.20 -1.87 -20.69
C TYR A 287 18.83 -0.82 -19.78
N TRP A 288 18.64 -0.95 -18.49
CA TRP A 288 19.33 -0.09 -17.53
C TRP A 288 20.58 -0.79 -17.01
N ASN A 289 21.73 -0.12 -17.16
CA ASN A 289 22.99 -0.59 -16.59
C ASN A 289 23.16 0.03 -15.20
N MET A 290 23.42 -0.79 -14.19
CA MET A 290 23.95 -0.27 -12.93
C MET A 290 25.35 0.28 -13.21
N VAL A 291 25.50 1.59 -13.12
CA VAL A 291 26.82 2.21 -13.04
C VAL A 291 27.29 1.96 -11.60
N GLN A 292 28.32 1.12 -11.48
CA GLN A 292 29.03 0.87 -10.22
C GLN A 292 29.81 2.11 -9.80
#